data_2984969146f99c274606b19d2544989d
#
_entry.id   2984969146f99c274606b19d2544989d
#
_cell.length_a   1.000
_cell.length_b   1.000
_cell.length_c   1.000
_cell.angle_alpha   90.00
_cell.angle_beta   90.00
_cell.angle_gamma   90.00
#
_symmetry.space_group_name_H-M   'P 1'
#
loop_
_entity.id
_entity.type
_entity.pdbx_description
1 polymer ?
#
loop_
_entity_poly.entity_id
_entity_poly.type
_entity_poly.pdbx_seq_one_letter_code
_entity_poly.pdbx_strand_id
1 'polypeptide(L)'
;MTDAASTPARAAATTGAGTILHDDDAYTDSLIDFVTASPSSYHAATEVARRLDAAGFTRADETVSWEGGLPRRGYVIRDGAIAAWALPEALPAGAGMRIVGAHTDSPALKLKPSAAVVRSGWQLINAEVYGGPLLASFLDRELGLAGRLT
;
A
#
# COMPACT_ATOMS: atom_id res chain seq x y z
N MET A 1 9.43 28.22 -40.47
CA MET A 1 7.97 28.11 -40.40
C MET A 1 7.66 26.64 -40.37
N THR A 2 7.57 26.05 -39.19
CA THR A 2 7.20 24.65 -38.96
C THR A 2 6.03 24.64 -38.03
N ASP A 3 4.93 24.18 -38.55
CA ASP A 3 3.60 24.12 -37.98
C ASP A 3 3.56 23.07 -36.87
N ALA A 4 3.22 23.48 -35.65
CA ALA A 4 3.06 22.58 -34.50
C ALA A 4 1.64 22.04 -34.56
N ALA A 5 1.50 20.77 -34.92
CA ALA A 5 0.25 20.06 -34.88
C ALA A 5 -0.24 19.92 -33.42
N SER A 6 -1.32 20.64 -33.11
CA SER A 6 -2.04 20.49 -31.84
C SER A 6 -2.79 19.17 -31.82
N THR A 7 -2.46 18.33 -30.84
CA THR A 7 -3.21 17.10 -30.52
C THR A 7 -4.60 17.50 -29.97
N PRO A 8 -5.71 16.99 -30.50
CA PRO A 8 -7.03 17.31 -29.99
C PRO A 8 -7.26 16.65 -28.62
N ALA A 9 -7.71 17.44 -27.65
CA ALA A 9 -8.18 16.95 -26.36
C ALA A 9 -9.34 15.95 -26.57
N ARG A 10 -9.17 14.73 -26.03
CA ARG A 10 -10.16 13.67 -26.07
C ARG A 10 -11.33 14.03 -25.14
N ALA A 11 -12.49 14.30 -25.72
CA ALA A 11 -13.72 14.59 -24.99
C ALA A 11 -14.13 13.41 -24.11
N ALA A 12 -14.39 13.67 -22.83
CA ALA A 12 -14.92 12.68 -21.88
C ALA A 12 -16.37 12.35 -22.25
N ALA A 13 -16.63 11.08 -22.56
CA ALA A 13 -17.98 10.55 -22.75
C ALA A 13 -18.59 10.20 -21.38
N THR A 14 -19.62 10.94 -20.98
CA THR A 14 -20.40 10.66 -19.78
C THR A 14 -21.44 9.61 -20.10
N THR A 15 -21.24 8.38 -19.66
CA THR A 15 -22.27 7.32 -19.67
C THR A 15 -22.74 7.10 -18.24
N GLY A 16 -24.04 7.19 -18.02
CA GLY A 16 -24.69 7.17 -16.72
C GLY A 16 -24.55 5.85 -15.96
N ALA A 17 -23.67 5.85 -15.03
CA ALA A 17 -23.43 5.12 -13.78
C ALA A 17 -22.01 5.56 -13.39
N GLY A 18 -21.89 6.36 -12.35
CA GLY A 18 -20.66 7.13 -12.02
C GLY A 18 -19.36 6.32 -11.99
N THR A 19 -18.83 6.01 -13.15
CA THR A 19 -17.44 5.60 -13.32
C THR A 19 -16.64 6.89 -13.38
N ILE A 20 -16.02 7.25 -12.28
CA ILE A 20 -14.96 8.26 -12.26
C ILE A 20 -13.83 7.64 -13.10
N LEU A 21 -13.73 8.04 -14.36
CA LEU A 21 -12.52 7.78 -15.15
C LEU A 21 -11.45 8.67 -14.52
N HIS A 22 -10.59 8.07 -13.71
CA HIS A 22 -9.38 8.75 -13.27
C HIS A 22 -8.54 9.06 -14.52
N ASP A 23 -7.96 10.26 -14.54
CA ASP A 23 -6.88 10.58 -15.45
C ASP A 23 -5.81 9.49 -15.28
N ASP A 24 -5.50 8.76 -16.35
CA ASP A 24 -4.59 7.60 -16.30
C ASP A 24 -3.22 8.00 -15.76
N ASP A 25 -2.77 9.23 -16.04
CA ASP A 25 -1.50 9.77 -15.54
C ASP A 25 -1.58 10.02 -14.02
N ALA A 26 -2.65 10.65 -13.53
CA ALA A 26 -2.84 10.91 -12.09
C ALA A 26 -2.97 9.60 -11.28
N TYR A 27 -3.58 8.56 -11.85
CA TYR A 27 -3.65 7.24 -11.22
C TYR A 27 -2.27 6.59 -11.13
N THR A 28 -1.49 6.67 -12.21
CA THR A 28 -0.13 6.14 -12.27
C THR A 28 0.78 6.85 -11.29
N ASP A 29 0.74 8.18 -11.23
CA ASP A 29 1.51 8.98 -10.27
C ASP A 29 1.14 8.61 -8.83
N SER A 30 -0.15 8.47 -8.52
CA SER A 30 -0.61 8.02 -7.21
C SER A 30 -0.11 6.63 -6.84
N LEU A 31 0.02 5.71 -7.80
CA LEU A 31 0.61 4.39 -7.57
C LEU A 31 2.11 4.48 -7.30
N ILE A 32 2.84 5.29 -8.07
CA ILE A 32 4.27 5.53 -7.87
C ILE A 32 4.52 6.11 -6.47
N ASP A 33 3.74 7.10 -6.06
CA ASP A 33 3.82 7.70 -4.74
C ASP A 33 3.57 6.66 -3.64
N PHE A 34 2.54 5.82 -3.81
CA PHE A 34 2.24 4.75 -2.87
C PHE A 34 3.39 3.76 -2.73
N VAL A 35 3.92 3.27 -3.83
CA VAL A 35 5.05 2.31 -3.84
C VAL A 35 6.28 2.93 -3.22
N THR A 36 6.59 4.19 -3.55
CA THR A 36 7.74 4.92 -3.01
C THR A 36 7.63 5.12 -1.49
N ALA A 37 6.43 5.42 -0.99
CA ALA A 37 6.16 5.56 0.44
C ALA A 37 6.10 4.22 1.20
N SER A 38 6.11 3.08 0.50
CA SER A 38 5.83 1.75 1.05
C SER A 38 7.01 0.77 0.95
N PRO A 39 8.23 1.11 1.43
CA PRO A 39 9.40 0.23 1.31
C PRO A 39 9.35 -1.03 2.18
N SER A 40 8.37 -1.16 3.07
CA SER A 40 8.08 -2.38 3.85
C SER A 40 6.58 -2.48 4.13
N SER A 41 6.11 -3.65 4.58
CA SER A 41 4.71 -3.87 4.96
C SER A 41 4.22 -2.88 6.03
N TYR A 42 5.07 -2.50 6.97
CA TYR A 42 4.74 -1.50 8.00
C TYR A 42 4.49 -0.12 7.38
N HIS A 43 5.32 0.28 6.42
CA HIS A 43 5.15 1.54 5.69
C HIS A 43 3.90 1.48 4.81
N ALA A 44 3.66 0.37 4.12
CA ALA A 44 2.46 0.17 3.30
C ALA A 44 1.18 0.32 4.14
N ALA A 45 1.10 -0.35 5.30
CA ALA A 45 -0.04 -0.22 6.20
C ALA A 45 -0.23 1.23 6.69
N THR A 46 0.87 1.94 7.00
CA THR A 46 0.84 3.34 7.42
C THR A 46 0.39 4.26 6.29
N GLU A 47 0.88 4.07 5.07
CA GLU A 47 0.49 4.89 3.91
C GLU A 47 -0.98 4.65 3.52
N VAL A 48 -1.47 3.39 3.59
CA VAL A 48 -2.91 3.11 3.43
C VAL A 48 -3.72 3.83 4.49
N ALA A 49 -3.31 3.79 5.77
CA ALA A 49 -3.99 4.49 6.85
C ALA A 49 -4.06 6.00 6.60
N ARG A 50 -2.94 6.62 6.21
CA ARG A 50 -2.88 8.05 5.87
C ARG A 50 -3.86 8.41 4.75
N ARG A 51 -3.97 7.58 3.71
CA ARG A 51 -4.93 7.77 2.62
C ARG A 51 -6.38 7.58 3.09
N LEU A 52 -6.62 6.62 3.98
CA LEU A 52 -7.95 6.41 4.58
C LEU A 52 -8.36 7.58 5.46
N ASP A 53 -7.46 8.11 6.29
CA ASP A 53 -7.70 9.31 7.10
C ASP A 53 -8.10 10.50 6.23
N ALA A 54 -7.34 10.75 5.16
CA ALA A 54 -7.65 11.79 4.17
C ALA A 54 -9.01 11.58 3.48
N ALA A 55 -9.46 10.33 3.38
CA ALA A 55 -10.78 9.97 2.83
C ALA A 55 -11.90 9.95 3.90
N GLY A 56 -11.62 10.37 5.13
CA GLY A 56 -12.61 10.46 6.22
C GLY A 56 -12.94 9.13 6.90
N PHE A 57 -12.01 8.17 6.87
CA PHE A 57 -12.10 6.98 7.70
C PHE A 57 -11.56 7.26 9.10
N THR A 58 -12.00 6.51 10.09
CA THR A 58 -11.56 6.62 11.48
C THR A 58 -10.85 5.34 11.90
N ARG A 59 -9.68 5.49 12.52
CA ARG A 59 -9.00 4.35 13.12
C ARG A 59 -9.79 3.83 14.30
N ALA A 60 -10.12 2.54 14.32
CA ALA A 60 -10.73 1.89 15.46
C ALA A 60 -9.65 1.39 16.42
N ASP A 61 -9.90 1.57 17.71
CA ASP A 61 -9.03 1.07 18.79
C ASP A 61 -9.47 -0.35 19.15
N GLU A 62 -8.58 -1.31 19.02
CA GLU A 62 -8.84 -2.72 19.35
C GLU A 62 -8.67 -3.03 20.85
N THR A 63 -8.20 -2.07 21.65
CA THR A 63 -8.03 -2.24 23.11
C THR A 63 -9.29 -1.91 23.88
N VAL A 64 -10.30 -1.31 23.24
CA VAL A 64 -11.59 -0.96 23.84
C VAL A 64 -12.71 -1.82 23.28
N SER A 65 -13.80 -1.98 24.06
CA SER A 65 -14.98 -2.71 23.60
C SER A 65 -15.66 -1.97 22.42
N TRP A 66 -16.07 -2.73 21.41
CA TRP A 66 -16.84 -2.21 20.27
C TRP A 66 -18.36 -2.35 20.44
N GLU A 67 -18.84 -2.65 21.65
CA GLU A 67 -20.29 -2.75 21.96
C GLU A 67 -21.04 -1.44 21.67
N GLY A 68 -20.35 -0.29 21.77
CA GLY A 68 -20.87 1.02 21.38
C GLY A 68 -20.99 1.26 19.87
N GLY A 69 -20.58 0.28 19.06
CA GLY A 69 -20.55 0.32 17.60
C GLY A 69 -19.20 0.73 17.02
N LEU A 70 -18.96 0.31 15.81
CA LEU A 70 -17.80 0.69 15.00
C LEU A 70 -18.12 1.95 14.16
N PRO A 71 -17.12 2.75 13.81
CA PRO A 71 -17.32 3.81 12.83
C PRO A 71 -17.80 3.22 11.51
N ARG A 72 -18.72 3.90 10.83
CA ARG A 72 -19.26 3.41 9.54
C ARG A 72 -18.19 3.30 8.46
N ARG A 73 -17.18 4.15 8.51
CA ARG A 73 -15.96 4.12 7.71
C ARG A 73 -14.80 4.04 8.67
N GLY A 74 -14.19 2.88 8.77
CA GLY A 74 -13.15 2.65 9.75
C GLY A 74 -12.05 1.74 9.26
N TYR A 75 -10.98 1.67 10.04
CA TYR A 75 -9.88 0.75 9.79
C TYR A 75 -9.16 0.39 11.09
N VAL A 76 -8.46 -0.74 11.07
CA VAL A 76 -7.54 -1.19 12.12
C VAL A 76 -6.19 -1.53 11.49
N ILE A 77 -5.12 -1.37 12.26
CA ILE A 77 -3.75 -1.75 11.86
C ILE A 77 -3.22 -2.74 12.88
N ARG A 78 -2.69 -3.86 12.37
CA ARG A 78 -1.92 -4.84 13.14
C ARG A 78 -0.58 -5.02 12.48
N ASP A 79 0.45 -4.41 13.05
CA ASP A 79 1.82 -4.41 12.50
C ASP A 79 1.88 -3.94 11.04
N GLY A 80 2.27 -4.81 10.13
CA GLY A 80 2.30 -4.54 8.69
C GLY A 80 1.01 -4.90 7.95
N ALA A 81 -0.10 -5.16 8.67
CA ALA A 81 -1.39 -5.46 8.07
C ALA A 81 -2.42 -4.37 8.40
N ILE A 82 -3.36 -4.14 7.51
CA ILE A 82 -4.46 -3.20 7.69
C ILE A 82 -5.77 -3.84 7.20
N ALA A 83 -6.85 -3.62 7.93
CA ALA A 83 -8.20 -3.95 7.48
C ALA A 83 -9.06 -2.69 7.56
N ALA A 84 -9.79 -2.39 6.49
CA ALA A 84 -10.67 -1.24 6.42
C ALA A 84 -12.08 -1.66 5.98
N TRP A 85 -13.07 -0.89 6.39
CA TRP A 85 -14.47 -1.13 6.02
C TRP A 85 -15.22 0.18 5.77
N ALA A 86 -16.20 0.09 4.90
CA ALA A 86 -17.16 1.16 4.66
C ALA A 86 -18.57 0.57 4.65
N LEU A 87 -19.41 1.04 5.56
CA LEU A 87 -20.79 0.63 5.67
C LEU A 87 -21.70 1.68 4.99
N PRO A 88 -22.68 1.28 4.18
CA PRO A 88 -23.67 2.18 3.61
C PRO A 88 -24.57 2.78 4.72
N GLU A 89 -25.25 3.89 4.45
CA GLU A 89 -26.15 4.53 5.43
C GLU A 89 -27.27 3.58 5.89
N ALA A 90 -27.82 2.80 4.99
CA ALA A 90 -28.76 1.74 5.29
C ALA A 90 -28.12 0.39 4.96
N LEU A 91 -28.07 -0.50 5.94
CA LEU A 91 -27.62 -1.88 5.78
C LEU A 91 -28.83 -2.81 5.92
N PRO A 92 -29.43 -3.29 4.80
CA PRO A 92 -30.54 -4.21 4.86
C PRO A 92 -30.17 -5.52 5.58
N ALA A 93 -31.12 -6.13 6.27
CA ALA A 93 -30.92 -7.45 6.83
C ALA A 93 -30.57 -8.46 5.70
N GLY A 94 -29.49 -9.21 5.89
CA GLY A 94 -28.98 -10.14 4.89
C GLY A 94 -28.18 -9.51 3.75
N ALA A 95 -27.80 -8.23 3.87
CA ALA A 95 -26.92 -7.58 2.89
C ALA A 95 -25.61 -8.35 2.73
N GLY A 96 -25.22 -8.57 1.48
CA GLY A 96 -23.93 -9.21 1.16
C GLY A 96 -22.74 -8.30 1.47
N MET A 97 -21.59 -8.92 1.71
CA MET A 97 -20.31 -8.25 1.92
C MET A 97 -19.45 -8.35 0.65
N ARG A 98 -18.81 -7.26 0.27
CA ARG A 98 -17.77 -7.24 -0.79
C ARG A 98 -16.42 -7.14 -0.11
N ILE A 99 -15.54 -8.12 -0.34
CA ILE A 99 -14.21 -8.17 0.26
C ILE A 99 -13.18 -8.07 -0.85
N VAL A 100 -12.22 -7.16 -0.68
CA VAL A 100 -11.03 -7.04 -1.52
C VAL A 100 -9.83 -7.33 -0.62
N GLY A 101 -8.99 -8.27 -1.03
CA GLY A 101 -7.77 -8.62 -0.31
C GLY A 101 -6.55 -8.46 -1.19
N ALA A 102 -5.46 -7.98 -0.57
CA ALA A 102 -4.15 -7.88 -1.19
C ALA A 102 -3.07 -8.08 -0.11
N HIS A 103 -1.84 -8.40 -0.52
CA HIS A 103 -0.71 -8.45 0.41
C HIS A 103 -0.08 -7.05 0.57
N THR A 104 0.56 -6.81 1.71
CA THR A 104 1.29 -5.57 2.02
C THR A 104 2.82 -5.75 1.98
N ASP A 105 3.30 -6.99 2.03
CA ASP A 105 4.71 -7.35 1.91
C ASP A 105 5.14 -7.46 0.44
N SER A 106 6.44 -7.55 0.20
CA SER A 106 7.00 -7.75 -1.14
C SER A 106 8.20 -8.69 -1.07
N PRO A 107 8.48 -9.45 -2.15
CA PRO A 107 9.70 -10.26 -2.23
C PRO A 107 10.94 -9.39 -2.07
N ALA A 108 11.86 -9.81 -1.20
CA ALA A 108 13.03 -9.02 -0.83
C ALA A 108 14.16 -9.90 -0.23
N LEU A 109 15.24 -9.25 0.16
CA LEU A 109 16.23 -9.83 1.06
C LEU A 109 15.91 -9.38 2.50
N LYS A 110 15.63 -10.33 3.39
CA LYS A 110 15.30 -10.06 4.80
C LYS A 110 16.50 -10.28 5.68
N LEU A 111 16.79 -9.31 6.57
CA LEU A 111 17.87 -9.46 7.53
C LEU A 111 17.60 -10.62 8.47
N LYS A 112 18.63 -11.44 8.71
CA LYS A 112 18.59 -12.46 9.77
C LYS A 112 18.73 -11.82 11.16
N PRO A 113 18.23 -12.47 12.23
CA PRO A 113 18.35 -11.94 13.59
C PRO A 113 19.80 -11.60 14.00
N SER A 114 20.79 -12.37 13.52
CA SER A 114 22.23 -12.10 13.69
C SER A 114 22.81 -11.68 12.34
N ALA A 115 22.46 -10.48 11.88
CA ALA A 115 22.78 -10.03 10.54
C ALA A 115 24.24 -9.67 10.34
N ALA A 116 24.92 -9.12 11.36
CA ALA A 116 26.31 -8.68 11.26
C ALA A 116 27.26 -9.89 11.29
N VAL A 117 28.04 -10.07 10.24
CA VAL A 117 29.06 -11.13 10.13
C VAL A 117 30.36 -10.56 9.57
N VAL A 118 31.50 -11.12 10.01
CA VAL A 118 32.81 -10.79 9.44
C VAL A 118 33.36 -12.04 8.73
N ARG A 119 33.71 -11.91 7.46
CA ARG A 119 34.33 -13.00 6.69
C ARG A 119 35.43 -12.46 5.80
N SER A 120 36.60 -13.06 5.91
CA SER A 120 37.78 -12.66 5.14
C SER A 120 38.14 -11.17 5.24
N GLY A 121 37.92 -10.56 6.43
CA GLY A 121 38.19 -9.13 6.67
C GLY A 121 37.05 -8.19 6.21
N TRP A 122 36.00 -8.71 5.59
CA TRP A 122 34.84 -7.94 5.18
C TRP A 122 33.75 -7.94 6.26
N GLN A 123 33.17 -6.76 6.50
CA GLN A 123 31.94 -6.63 7.27
C GLN A 123 30.76 -6.86 6.32
N LEU A 124 29.96 -7.88 6.62
CA LEU A 124 28.85 -8.32 5.78
C LEU A 124 27.55 -8.28 6.56
N ILE A 125 26.46 -8.09 5.82
CA ILE A 125 25.11 -8.23 6.34
C ILE A 125 24.55 -9.56 5.84
N ASN A 126 24.18 -10.45 6.77
CA ASN A 126 23.59 -11.74 6.46
C ASN A 126 22.08 -11.59 6.29
N ALA A 127 21.59 -11.96 5.12
CA ALA A 127 20.19 -11.90 4.77
C ALA A 127 19.68 -13.27 4.29
N GLU A 128 18.39 -13.44 4.31
CA GLU A 128 17.68 -14.57 3.70
C GLU A 128 16.78 -14.08 2.57
N VAL A 129 16.53 -14.94 1.61
CA VAL A 129 15.57 -14.69 0.54
C VAL A 129 14.18 -14.79 1.11
N TYR A 130 13.38 -13.74 0.95
CA TYR A 130 12.00 -13.68 1.38
C TYR A 130 11.07 -13.63 0.15
N GLY A 131 10.12 -14.58 0.09
CA GLY A 131 9.22 -14.71 -1.05
C GLY A 131 9.93 -15.21 -2.32
N GLY A 132 9.47 -14.74 -3.46
CA GLY A 132 10.02 -15.10 -4.79
C GLY A 132 10.63 -13.88 -5.52
N PRO A 133 11.74 -13.28 -5.02
CA PRO A 133 12.33 -12.12 -5.68
C PRO A 133 13.04 -12.51 -6.97
N LEU A 134 13.09 -11.57 -7.91
CA LEU A 134 13.97 -11.67 -9.08
C LEU A 134 15.41 -11.40 -8.63
N LEU A 135 16.12 -12.44 -8.19
CA LEU A 135 17.43 -12.32 -7.55
C LEU A 135 18.44 -11.54 -8.41
N ALA A 136 18.40 -11.68 -9.73
CA ALA A 136 19.28 -10.95 -10.63
C ALA A 136 19.12 -9.41 -10.51
N SER A 137 17.97 -8.92 -10.06
CA SER A 137 17.74 -7.48 -9.87
C SER A 137 18.39 -6.93 -8.61
N PHE A 138 18.88 -7.78 -7.71
CA PHE A 138 19.54 -7.40 -6.45
C PHE A 138 21.07 -7.46 -6.52
N LEU A 139 21.62 -8.01 -7.60
CA LEU A 139 23.08 -8.20 -7.75
C LEU A 139 23.76 -6.91 -8.23
N ASP A 140 25.00 -6.71 -7.80
CA ASP A 140 25.91 -5.65 -8.25
C ASP A 140 25.31 -4.23 -8.21
N ARG A 141 24.51 -3.93 -7.19
CA ARG A 141 23.88 -2.62 -6.99
C ARG A 141 23.74 -2.26 -5.52
N GLU A 142 23.62 -0.97 -5.26
CA GLU A 142 23.24 -0.48 -3.95
C GLU A 142 21.78 -0.83 -3.64
N LEU A 143 21.55 -1.25 -2.41
CA LEU A 143 20.21 -1.62 -1.90
C LEU A 143 19.86 -0.76 -0.70
N GLY A 144 18.59 -0.34 -0.62
CA GLY A 144 18.03 0.31 0.55
C GLY A 144 17.72 -0.68 1.66
N LEU A 145 17.74 -0.21 2.89
CA LEU A 145 17.27 -0.94 4.07
C LEU A 145 16.06 -0.23 4.66
N ALA A 146 14.97 -0.96 4.84
CA ALA A 146 13.76 -0.44 5.44
C ALA A 146 13.13 -1.45 6.39
N GLY A 147 12.49 -0.97 7.46
CA GLY A 147 11.87 -1.82 8.46
C GLY A 147 11.37 -1.02 9.66
N ARG A 148 11.04 -1.74 10.72
CA ARG A 148 10.66 -1.18 12.02
C ARG A 148 11.67 -1.64 13.08
N LEU A 149 12.11 -0.72 13.93
CA LEU A 149 12.86 -1.01 15.14
C LEU A 149 11.86 -1.22 16.29
N THR A 150 12.10 -2.23 17.10
CA THR A 150 11.29 -2.60 18.28
C THR A 150 12.19 -2.75 19.50
#